data_9585b2fd0a2b0ee68b4c18937be17dd6
#
_entry.id   9585b2fd0a2b0ee68b4c18937be17dd6
#
_cell.length_a   1.000
_cell.length_b   1.000
_cell.length_c   1.000
_cell.angle_alpha   90.00
_cell.angle_beta   90.00
_cell.angle_gamma   90.00
#
_symmetry.space_group_name_H-M   'P 1'
#
loop_
_entity.id
_entity.type
_entity.pdbx_description
1 polymer ?
#
loop_
_entity_poly.entity_id
_entity_poly.type
_entity_poly.pdbx_seq_one_letter_code
_entity_poly.pdbx_strand_id
1 'polypeptide(L)'
;MKLISWNVNGLRACVKKGFEDFFKETDADIFCVQETKLQEGQIDFAPEGYECYWNYAEKKGYSGTAVFTKKHPLKVWNGIGMEEHDQEGRVITLEFEDFFFVTVYTPNSQSELKRLDYRMKWEDDFREYLQELDKEKPVIMPGDLNVAHEEIDLKNPKTNKKNAGFTQEERDKFTELLGAGFVDSFRYLNPELAGAYTWWSYRFKAREKDAGWRIDYFVVSERWKEKIEDAIIYKTVMGSDHCPIGLQMK
;
A
#
# COMPACT_ATOMS: atom_id res chain seq x y z
N MET A 1 -17.78 -2.30 5.62
CA MET A 1 -16.64 -3.21 5.33
C MET A 1 -15.36 -2.55 5.82
N LYS A 2 -14.56 -3.27 6.62
CA LYS A 2 -13.33 -2.75 7.24
C LYS A 2 -12.09 -3.34 6.54
N LEU A 3 -11.23 -2.48 6.04
CA LEU A 3 -10.03 -2.84 5.29
C LEU A 3 -8.79 -2.28 5.98
N ILE A 4 -7.72 -3.07 6.06
CA ILE A 4 -6.44 -2.66 6.66
C ILE A 4 -5.30 -2.93 5.66
N SER A 5 -4.35 -2.01 5.61
CA SER A 5 -3.10 -2.15 4.85
C SER A 5 -1.91 -1.78 5.72
N TRP A 6 -0.83 -2.56 5.67
CA TRP A 6 0.38 -2.31 6.44
C TRP A 6 1.64 -2.78 5.72
N ASN A 7 2.55 -1.87 5.41
CA ASN A 7 3.91 -2.26 5.06
C ASN A 7 4.63 -2.70 6.36
N VAL A 8 4.93 -3.98 6.46
CA VAL A 8 5.48 -4.60 7.68
C VAL A 8 7.00 -4.62 7.74
N ASN A 9 7.67 -4.21 6.66
CA ASN A 9 9.15 -4.20 6.57
C ASN A 9 9.79 -5.50 7.08
N GLY A 10 9.24 -6.63 6.65
CA GLY A 10 9.60 -7.99 7.10
C GLY A 10 8.60 -8.55 8.12
N LEU A 11 7.69 -9.41 7.65
CA LEU A 11 6.58 -9.92 8.47
C LEU A 11 7.05 -10.69 9.70
N ARG A 12 8.09 -11.54 9.59
CA ARG A 12 8.63 -12.28 10.75
C ARG A 12 9.12 -11.37 11.88
N ALA A 13 9.70 -10.23 11.54
CA ALA A 13 10.14 -9.26 12.53
C ALA A 13 8.96 -8.50 13.14
N CYS A 14 7.97 -8.16 12.32
CA CYS A 14 6.77 -7.44 12.74
C CYS A 14 5.89 -8.30 13.67
N VAL A 15 5.76 -9.61 13.40
CA VAL A 15 5.04 -10.57 14.26
C VAL A 15 5.61 -10.55 15.69
N LYS A 16 6.92 -10.53 15.85
CA LYS A 16 7.56 -10.45 17.17
C LYS A 16 7.33 -9.12 17.91
N LYS A 17 6.73 -8.14 17.23
CA LYS A 17 6.52 -6.78 17.75
C LYS A 17 5.02 -6.39 17.84
N GLY A 18 4.12 -7.38 17.88
CA GLY A 18 2.70 -7.12 18.09
C GLY A 18 1.82 -7.12 16.85
N PHE A 19 2.30 -7.58 15.69
CA PHE A 19 1.49 -7.69 14.48
C PHE A 19 0.21 -8.51 14.71
N GLU A 20 0.30 -9.69 15.35
CA GLU A 20 -0.85 -10.56 15.56
C GLU A 20 -1.90 -9.95 16.49
N ASP A 21 -1.47 -9.20 17.51
CA ASP A 21 -2.40 -8.53 18.44
C ASP A 21 -3.20 -7.46 17.66
N PHE A 22 -2.54 -6.62 16.87
CA PHE A 22 -3.20 -5.63 16.03
C PHE A 22 -4.10 -6.28 14.98
N PHE A 23 -3.66 -7.36 14.34
CA PHE A 23 -4.44 -8.12 13.37
C PHE A 23 -5.76 -8.62 13.99
N LYS A 24 -5.68 -9.24 15.18
CA LYS A 24 -6.85 -9.75 15.92
C LYS A 24 -7.76 -8.62 16.41
N GLU A 25 -7.19 -7.55 16.95
CA GLU A 25 -7.94 -6.41 17.47
C GLU A 25 -8.74 -5.69 16.38
N THR A 26 -8.15 -5.53 15.21
CA THR A 26 -8.84 -4.87 14.09
C THR A 26 -9.96 -5.70 13.52
N ASP A 27 -9.85 -7.01 13.55
CA ASP A 27 -10.84 -7.96 13.01
C ASP A 27 -11.35 -7.54 11.61
N ALA A 28 -10.44 -7.15 10.72
CA ALA A 28 -10.76 -6.59 9.43
C ALA A 28 -11.40 -7.61 8.49
N ASP A 29 -12.26 -7.17 7.57
CA ASP A 29 -12.82 -8.00 6.51
C ASP A 29 -11.73 -8.43 5.51
N ILE A 30 -10.82 -7.50 5.17
CA ILE A 30 -9.62 -7.75 4.37
C ILE A 30 -8.44 -7.02 5.01
N PHE A 31 -7.35 -7.74 5.23
CA PHE A 31 -6.08 -7.21 5.73
C PHE A 31 -4.98 -7.53 4.73
N CYS A 32 -4.25 -6.54 4.24
CA CYS A 32 -3.12 -6.78 3.35
C CYS A 32 -1.81 -6.23 3.91
N VAL A 33 -0.72 -6.86 3.53
CA VAL A 33 0.63 -6.45 3.94
C VAL A 33 1.55 -6.35 2.74
N GLN A 34 2.47 -5.40 2.82
CA GLN A 34 3.52 -5.19 1.84
C GLN A 34 4.88 -5.40 2.50
N GLU A 35 5.85 -5.71 1.68
CA GLU A 35 7.24 -5.94 2.11
C GLU A 35 7.37 -7.07 3.15
N THR A 36 6.74 -8.22 2.83
CA THR A 36 6.79 -9.40 3.70
C THR A 36 8.19 -9.96 3.87
N LYS A 37 9.05 -9.82 2.85
CA LYS A 37 10.43 -10.35 2.78
C LYS A 37 10.50 -11.87 3.00
N LEU A 38 9.45 -12.58 2.59
CA LEU A 38 9.31 -14.01 2.79
C LEU A 38 9.48 -14.81 1.49
N GLN A 39 9.79 -16.08 1.69
CA GLN A 39 9.58 -17.15 0.73
C GLN A 39 8.58 -18.15 1.30
N GLU A 40 8.02 -19.02 0.45
CA GLU A 40 7.08 -20.06 0.86
C GLU A 40 7.63 -20.89 2.02
N GLY A 41 6.78 -21.17 3.01
CA GLY A 41 7.13 -21.98 4.19
C GLY A 41 7.98 -21.29 5.24
N GLN A 42 8.29 -19.99 5.12
CA GLN A 42 9.11 -19.26 6.09
C GLN A 42 8.34 -18.70 7.29
N ILE A 43 7.03 -18.74 7.26
CA ILE A 43 6.14 -18.35 8.37
C ILE A 43 4.95 -19.30 8.42
N ASP A 44 4.52 -19.63 9.62
CA ASP A 44 3.26 -20.33 9.89
C ASP A 44 2.26 -19.30 10.45
N PHE A 45 1.66 -18.53 9.53
CA PHE A 45 0.63 -17.54 9.87
C PHE A 45 -0.62 -17.83 9.04
N ALA A 46 -1.56 -18.53 9.65
CA ALA A 46 -2.85 -18.91 9.10
C ALA A 46 -3.96 -18.52 10.07
N PRO A 47 -4.38 -17.25 10.12
CA PRO A 47 -5.38 -16.78 11.07
C PRO A 47 -6.73 -17.44 10.79
N GLU A 48 -7.39 -17.90 11.88
CA GLU A 48 -8.68 -18.57 11.80
C GLU A 48 -9.74 -17.65 11.17
N GLY A 49 -10.52 -18.19 10.25
CA GLY A 49 -11.58 -17.46 9.55
C GLY A 49 -11.10 -16.60 8.37
N TYR A 50 -9.82 -16.70 8.01
CA TYR A 50 -9.27 -16.00 6.85
C TYR A 50 -8.69 -16.95 5.81
N GLU A 51 -8.92 -16.63 4.56
CA GLU A 51 -8.14 -17.16 3.44
C GLU A 51 -6.89 -16.29 3.24
N CYS A 52 -5.76 -16.94 2.94
CA CYS A 52 -4.44 -16.31 2.88
C CYS A 52 -3.87 -16.43 1.47
N TYR A 53 -3.50 -15.32 0.87
CA TYR A 53 -2.91 -15.25 -0.45
C TYR A 53 -1.56 -14.56 -0.39
N TRP A 54 -0.55 -15.15 -1.04
CA TRP A 54 0.84 -14.72 -0.97
C TRP A 54 1.41 -14.49 -2.36
N ASN A 55 2.22 -13.45 -2.50
CA ASN A 55 3.04 -13.21 -3.68
C ASN A 55 4.48 -12.95 -3.23
N TYR A 56 5.37 -13.88 -3.55
CA TYR A 56 6.78 -13.81 -3.16
C TYR A 56 7.62 -13.25 -4.30
N ALA A 57 8.64 -12.44 -3.96
CA ALA A 57 9.65 -12.07 -4.94
C ALA A 57 10.58 -13.27 -5.24
N GLU A 58 11.10 -13.36 -6.46
CA GLU A 58 12.14 -14.34 -6.80
C GLU A 58 13.39 -14.12 -5.94
N LYS A 59 13.74 -12.88 -5.71
CA LYS A 59 14.85 -12.51 -4.82
C LYS A 59 14.47 -12.73 -3.36
N LYS A 60 15.20 -13.64 -2.68
CA LYS A 60 14.98 -13.94 -1.27
C LYS A 60 15.18 -12.73 -0.36
N GLY A 61 14.32 -12.61 0.66
CA GLY A 61 14.40 -11.54 1.66
C GLY A 61 14.09 -10.12 1.12
N TYR A 62 13.34 -10.03 0.03
CA TYR A 62 13.04 -8.79 -0.68
C TYR A 62 11.57 -8.70 -1.04
N SER A 63 10.98 -7.49 -0.97
CA SER A 63 9.60 -7.23 -1.41
C SER A 63 8.57 -8.25 -0.86
N GLY A 64 7.62 -8.67 -1.67
CA GLY A 64 6.57 -9.62 -1.31
C GLY A 64 5.34 -8.95 -0.70
N THR A 65 4.17 -9.47 -1.06
CA THR A 65 2.87 -9.01 -0.56
C THR A 65 2.03 -10.19 -0.08
N ALA A 66 1.04 -9.92 0.79
CA ALA A 66 0.05 -10.90 1.18
C ALA A 66 -1.31 -10.25 1.44
N VAL A 67 -2.38 -11.04 1.28
CA VAL A 67 -3.75 -10.65 1.61
C VAL A 67 -4.39 -11.73 2.46
N PHE A 68 -5.06 -11.31 3.52
CA PHE A 68 -5.88 -12.12 4.40
C PHE A 68 -7.32 -11.64 4.29
N THR A 69 -8.26 -12.49 3.91
CA THR A 69 -9.65 -12.11 3.68
C THR A 69 -10.63 -13.08 4.33
N LYS A 70 -11.68 -12.54 4.95
CA LYS A 70 -12.82 -13.33 5.46
C LYS A 70 -13.79 -13.72 4.35
N LYS A 71 -13.84 -12.93 3.27
CA LYS A 71 -14.68 -13.19 2.11
C LYS A 71 -13.93 -14.06 1.09
N HIS A 72 -14.58 -15.09 0.60
CA HIS A 72 -14.06 -15.89 -0.51
C HIS A 72 -14.06 -15.07 -1.82
N PRO A 73 -12.92 -14.82 -2.49
CA PRO A 73 -12.88 -14.15 -3.77
C PRO A 73 -13.30 -15.08 -4.92
N LEU A 74 -13.89 -14.53 -5.95
CA LEU A 74 -14.23 -15.27 -7.17
C LEU A 74 -12.98 -15.74 -7.93
N LYS A 75 -11.92 -14.90 -7.90
CA LYS A 75 -10.64 -15.17 -8.56
C LYS A 75 -9.51 -14.45 -7.83
N VAL A 76 -8.33 -15.02 -7.86
CA VAL A 76 -7.10 -14.42 -7.32
C VAL A 76 -5.96 -14.61 -8.31
N TRP A 77 -5.15 -13.58 -8.49
CA TRP A 77 -3.91 -13.70 -9.28
C TRP A 77 -2.84 -12.73 -8.78
N ASN A 78 -1.61 -13.06 -9.11
CA ASN A 78 -0.42 -12.29 -8.76
C ASN A 78 0.09 -11.52 -9.97
N GLY A 79 0.62 -10.32 -9.74
CA GLY A 79 1.20 -9.48 -10.77
C GLY A 79 0.17 -8.72 -11.60
N ILE A 80 0.66 -8.09 -12.65
CA ILE A 80 -0.14 -7.31 -13.63
C ILE A 80 -0.13 -7.91 -15.03
N GLY A 81 0.47 -9.11 -15.19
CA GLY A 81 0.58 -9.81 -16.47
C GLY A 81 1.78 -9.36 -17.30
N MET A 82 2.77 -8.73 -16.69
CA MET A 82 4.02 -8.29 -17.34
C MET A 82 5.23 -8.89 -16.64
N GLU A 83 5.97 -9.76 -17.33
CA GLU A 83 7.10 -10.52 -16.76
C GLU A 83 8.14 -9.61 -16.09
N GLU A 84 8.45 -8.48 -16.68
CA GLU A 84 9.43 -7.52 -16.12
C GLU A 84 9.00 -6.90 -14.78
N HIS A 85 7.69 -6.91 -14.46
CA HIS A 85 7.13 -6.34 -13.24
C HIS A 85 6.74 -7.40 -12.20
N ASP A 86 6.47 -8.63 -12.66
CA ASP A 86 5.82 -9.65 -11.83
C ASP A 86 6.80 -10.51 -11.02
N GLN A 87 8.14 -10.31 -11.18
CA GLN A 87 9.18 -11.07 -10.48
C GLN A 87 9.42 -10.61 -9.03
N GLU A 88 8.93 -9.43 -8.66
CA GLU A 88 9.24 -8.84 -7.35
C GLU A 88 8.10 -9.00 -6.30
N GLY A 89 7.05 -9.77 -6.59
CA GLY A 89 5.98 -10.08 -5.63
C GLY A 89 5.21 -8.85 -5.14
N ARG A 90 4.92 -7.87 -6.04
CA ARG A 90 4.42 -6.54 -5.68
C ARG A 90 2.92 -6.39 -5.68
N VAL A 91 2.19 -7.21 -6.44
CA VAL A 91 0.75 -7.03 -6.67
C VAL A 91 0.02 -8.35 -6.47
N ILE A 92 -1.08 -8.32 -5.70
CA ILE A 92 -2.09 -9.38 -5.63
C ILE A 92 -3.44 -8.74 -5.92
N THR A 93 -4.20 -9.33 -6.83
CA THR A 93 -5.56 -8.93 -7.14
C THR A 93 -6.54 -10.01 -6.71
N LEU A 94 -7.55 -9.60 -5.95
CA LEU A 94 -8.72 -10.41 -5.59
C LEU A 94 -9.94 -9.84 -6.31
N GLU A 95 -10.64 -10.68 -7.06
CA GLU A 95 -11.93 -10.36 -7.65
C GLU A 95 -13.04 -10.78 -6.69
N PHE A 96 -13.88 -9.82 -6.28
CA PHE A 96 -15.14 -10.07 -5.57
C PHE A 96 -16.33 -9.82 -6.51
N GLU A 97 -17.54 -10.10 -6.05
CA GLU A 97 -18.75 -9.92 -6.86
C GLU A 97 -18.91 -8.47 -7.34
N ASP A 98 -18.68 -7.50 -6.46
CA ASP A 98 -18.95 -6.07 -6.68
C ASP A 98 -17.71 -5.21 -6.94
N PHE A 99 -16.48 -5.71 -6.67
CA PHE A 99 -15.26 -4.92 -6.77
C PHE A 99 -14.00 -5.78 -6.94
N PHE A 100 -12.92 -5.14 -7.37
CA PHE A 100 -11.56 -5.68 -7.27
C PHE A 100 -10.84 -5.08 -6.07
N PHE A 101 -10.10 -5.93 -5.34
CA PHE A 101 -9.16 -5.51 -4.30
C PHE A 101 -7.74 -5.77 -4.81
N VAL A 102 -6.92 -4.71 -4.90
CA VAL A 102 -5.57 -4.78 -5.48
C VAL A 102 -4.56 -4.27 -4.45
N THR A 103 -3.88 -5.16 -3.73
CA THR A 103 -2.75 -4.69 -2.89
C THR A 103 -1.51 -4.47 -3.73
N VAL A 104 -0.77 -3.42 -3.41
CA VAL A 104 0.43 -3.04 -4.14
C VAL A 104 1.57 -2.61 -3.24
N TYR A 105 2.79 -2.98 -3.62
CA TYR A 105 4.05 -2.43 -3.12
C TYR A 105 4.82 -1.81 -4.29
N THR A 106 4.67 -0.52 -4.48
CA THR A 106 5.28 0.22 -5.59
C THR A 106 6.81 0.19 -5.50
N PRO A 107 7.55 -0.01 -6.59
CA PRO A 107 9.01 0.05 -6.57
C PRO A 107 9.52 1.37 -6.03
N ASN A 108 10.49 1.34 -5.12
CA ASN A 108 11.20 2.52 -4.65
C ASN A 108 12.24 2.96 -5.70
N SER A 109 12.37 4.26 -5.97
CA SER A 109 13.35 4.80 -6.90
C SER A 109 14.80 4.68 -6.43
N GLN A 110 15.00 4.30 -5.16
CA GLN A 110 16.29 4.12 -4.48
C GLN A 110 17.13 5.40 -4.34
N SER A 111 18.22 5.29 -3.57
CA SER A 111 19.20 6.38 -3.45
C SER A 111 19.79 6.75 -4.80
N GLU A 112 20.04 8.05 -5.02
CA GLU A 112 20.51 8.60 -6.27
C GLU A 112 19.58 8.35 -7.46
N LEU A 113 18.30 7.98 -7.17
CA LEU A 113 17.24 7.73 -8.16
C LEU A 113 17.59 6.65 -9.20
N LYS A 114 18.37 5.65 -8.80
CA LYS A 114 18.89 4.59 -9.70
C LYS A 114 17.80 3.78 -10.41
N ARG A 115 16.59 3.72 -9.84
CA ARG A 115 15.45 3.02 -10.42
C ARG A 115 14.32 3.97 -10.86
N LEU A 116 14.58 5.28 -10.97
CA LEU A 116 13.50 6.22 -11.31
C LEU A 116 12.88 5.91 -12.68
N ASP A 117 13.70 5.68 -13.72
CA ASP A 117 13.21 5.38 -15.07
C ASP A 117 12.35 4.11 -15.10
N TYR A 118 12.81 3.04 -14.41
CA TYR A 118 12.02 1.81 -14.27
C TYR A 118 10.70 2.08 -13.54
N ARG A 119 10.75 2.86 -12.45
CA ARG A 119 9.56 3.21 -11.69
C ARG A 119 8.56 4.00 -12.52
N MET A 120 9.01 4.94 -13.35
CA MET A 120 8.09 5.71 -14.21
C MET A 120 7.35 4.80 -15.18
N LYS A 121 8.04 3.84 -15.78
CA LYS A 121 7.41 2.82 -16.63
C LYS A 121 6.42 1.95 -15.84
N TRP A 122 6.84 1.47 -14.67
CA TRP A 122 6.01 0.65 -13.79
C TRP A 122 4.70 1.38 -13.39
N GLU A 123 4.78 2.68 -13.08
CA GLU A 123 3.61 3.50 -12.73
C GLU A 123 2.61 3.62 -13.90
N ASP A 124 3.10 3.78 -15.13
CA ASP A 124 2.25 3.85 -16.32
C ASP A 124 1.54 2.51 -16.56
N ASP A 125 2.31 1.42 -16.56
CA ASP A 125 1.78 0.07 -16.78
C ASP A 125 0.79 -0.33 -15.68
N PHE A 126 1.07 0.02 -14.42
CA PHE A 126 0.17 -0.25 -13.29
C PHE A 126 -1.11 0.58 -13.35
N ARG A 127 -1.02 1.87 -13.74
CA ARG A 127 -2.20 2.73 -13.96
C ARG A 127 -3.11 2.15 -15.05
N GLU A 128 -2.54 1.74 -16.18
CA GLU A 128 -3.30 1.09 -17.25
C GLU A 128 -3.99 -0.19 -16.75
N TYR A 129 -3.26 -1.02 -16.00
CA TYR A 129 -3.81 -2.22 -15.40
C TYR A 129 -5.03 -1.92 -14.50
N LEU A 130 -4.94 -0.92 -13.61
CA LEU A 130 -6.06 -0.52 -12.76
C LEU A 130 -7.24 0.03 -13.57
N GLN A 131 -6.99 0.77 -14.64
CA GLN A 131 -8.03 1.29 -15.52
C GLN A 131 -8.78 0.17 -16.26
N GLU A 132 -8.07 -0.89 -16.69
CA GLU A 132 -8.73 -2.06 -17.29
C GLU A 132 -9.64 -2.77 -16.29
N LEU A 133 -9.19 -2.97 -15.06
CA LEU A 133 -10.04 -3.53 -14.00
C LEU A 133 -11.27 -2.64 -13.72
N ASP A 134 -11.05 -1.31 -13.64
CA ASP A 134 -12.13 -0.38 -13.33
C ASP A 134 -13.22 -0.31 -14.41
N LYS A 135 -12.93 -0.70 -15.64
CA LYS A 135 -13.98 -0.83 -16.69
C LYS A 135 -15.00 -1.92 -16.34
N GLU A 136 -14.58 -2.95 -15.63
CA GLU A 136 -15.45 -4.07 -15.27
C GLU A 136 -16.13 -3.85 -13.92
N LYS A 137 -15.34 -3.61 -12.87
CA LYS A 137 -15.82 -3.39 -11.50
C LYS A 137 -14.99 -2.30 -10.82
N PRO A 138 -15.56 -1.57 -9.83
CA PRO A 138 -14.79 -0.64 -9.03
C PRO A 138 -13.57 -1.29 -8.37
N VAL A 139 -12.50 -0.54 -8.24
CA VAL A 139 -11.24 -0.99 -7.65
C VAL A 139 -11.03 -0.32 -6.29
N ILE A 140 -10.61 -1.10 -5.30
CA ILE A 140 -10.03 -0.62 -4.05
C ILE A 140 -8.56 -1.05 -4.06
N MET A 141 -7.64 -0.11 -4.09
CA MET A 141 -6.21 -0.36 -4.17
C MET A 141 -5.50 0.21 -2.95
N PRO A 142 -5.21 -0.63 -1.94
CA PRO A 142 -4.33 -0.28 -0.83
C PRO A 142 -2.88 -0.61 -1.11
N GLY A 143 -1.97 0.15 -0.50
CA GLY A 143 -0.58 -0.25 -0.42
C GLY A 143 0.39 0.88 -0.12
N ASP A 144 1.67 0.51 -0.12
CA ASP A 144 2.78 1.43 -0.07
C ASP A 144 3.12 1.90 -1.48
N LEU A 145 2.82 3.15 -1.78
CA LEU A 145 3.06 3.74 -3.10
C LEU A 145 4.42 4.43 -3.21
N ASN A 146 5.23 4.39 -2.14
CA ASN A 146 6.57 4.98 -2.12
C ASN A 146 6.62 6.43 -2.65
N VAL A 147 5.57 7.20 -2.43
CA VAL A 147 5.48 8.62 -2.81
C VAL A 147 4.64 9.41 -1.82
N ALA A 148 5.13 10.55 -1.36
CA ALA A 148 4.31 11.60 -0.77
C ALA A 148 3.79 12.49 -1.89
N HIS A 149 2.47 12.61 -2.05
CA HIS A 149 1.86 13.28 -3.20
C HIS A 149 2.10 14.79 -3.16
N GLU A 150 1.68 15.45 -2.09
CA GLU A 150 1.75 16.88 -1.95
C GLU A 150 2.68 17.34 -0.81
N GLU A 151 3.02 18.63 -0.76
CA GLU A 151 3.90 19.18 0.29
C GLU A 151 3.32 18.97 1.70
N ILE A 152 2.01 18.85 1.85
CA ILE A 152 1.33 18.55 3.12
C ILE A 152 1.58 17.09 3.58
N ASP A 153 1.99 16.20 2.68
CA ASP A 153 2.15 14.77 2.94
C ASP A 153 3.51 14.39 3.54
N LEU A 154 4.40 15.37 3.76
CA LEU A 154 5.67 15.12 4.46
C LEU A 154 6.12 16.32 5.28
N LYS A 155 6.92 16.05 6.32
CA LYS A 155 7.37 17.07 7.27
C LYS A 155 8.28 18.15 6.66
N ASN A 156 9.19 17.76 5.75
CA ASN A 156 10.24 18.63 5.23
C ASN A 156 10.25 18.65 3.69
N PRO A 157 9.21 19.19 3.02
CA PRO A 157 9.09 19.10 1.56
C PRO A 157 10.23 19.80 0.82
N LYS A 158 10.68 20.96 1.29
CA LYS A 158 11.70 21.76 0.58
C LYS A 158 13.03 21.03 0.40
N THR A 159 13.44 20.25 1.39
CA THR A 159 14.73 19.51 1.38
C THR A 159 14.65 18.16 0.67
N ASN A 160 13.44 17.68 0.35
CA ASN A 160 13.21 16.35 -0.19
C ASN A 160 12.82 16.31 -1.67
N LYS A 161 12.71 17.45 -2.35
CA LYS A 161 12.27 17.54 -3.77
C LYS A 161 13.09 16.73 -4.78
N LYS A 162 14.30 16.32 -4.41
CA LYS A 162 15.18 15.48 -5.24
C LYS A 162 15.44 14.10 -4.67
N ASN A 163 14.73 13.73 -3.61
CA ASN A 163 14.86 12.43 -2.97
C ASN A 163 13.79 11.46 -3.47
N ALA A 164 14.13 10.17 -3.52
CA ALA A 164 13.16 9.13 -3.81
C ALA A 164 11.92 9.24 -2.91
N GLY A 165 10.74 9.15 -3.50
CA GLY A 165 9.45 9.31 -2.84
C GLY A 165 8.90 10.74 -2.84
N PHE A 166 9.66 11.74 -3.33
CA PHE A 166 9.16 13.12 -3.46
C PHE A 166 9.75 13.90 -4.65
N THR A 167 10.24 13.19 -5.67
CA THR A 167 10.59 13.82 -6.94
C THR A 167 9.35 14.32 -7.66
N GLN A 168 9.50 15.28 -8.55
CA GLN A 168 8.37 15.79 -9.33
C GLN A 168 7.77 14.68 -10.19
N GLU A 169 8.62 13.85 -10.80
CA GLU A 169 8.23 12.73 -11.66
C GLU A 169 7.33 11.72 -10.89
N GLU A 170 7.72 11.34 -9.68
CA GLU A 170 6.93 10.41 -8.85
C GLU A 170 5.57 11.02 -8.45
N ARG A 171 5.56 12.30 -8.09
CA ARG A 171 4.34 13.03 -7.72
C ARG A 171 3.40 13.19 -8.92
N ASP A 172 3.94 13.49 -10.11
CA ASP A 172 3.17 13.63 -11.35
C ASP A 172 2.49 12.29 -11.70
N LYS A 173 3.20 11.16 -11.55
CA LYS A 173 2.61 9.83 -11.77
C LYS A 173 1.43 9.54 -10.82
N PHE A 174 1.52 9.96 -9.57
CA PHE A 174 0.39 9.81 -8.65
C PHE A 174 -0.78 10.74 -9.03
N THR A 175 -0.49 11.96 -9.47
CA THR A 175 -1.52 12.88 -10.02
C THR A 175 -2.19 12.29 -11.26
N GLU A 176 -1.42 11.67 -12.17
CA GLU A 176 -1.96 10.97 -13.35
C GLU A 176 -2.84 9.78 -12.94
N LEU A 177 -2.45 9.02 -11.91
CA LEU A 177 -3.26 7.93 -11.38
C LEU A 177 -4.62 8.44 -10.87
N LEU A 178 -4.63 9.50 -10.06
CA LEU A 178 -5.88 10.08 -9.58
C LEU A 178 -6.72 10.65 -10.74
N GLY A 179 -6.08 11.32 -11.71
CA GLY A 179 -6.73 11.82 -12.93
C GLY A 179 -7.32 10.74 -13.83
N ALA A 180 -6.92 9.48 -13.65
CA ALA A 180 -7.40 8.33 -14.39
C ALA A 180 -8.72 7.73 -13.86
N GLY A 181 -9.40 8.42 -12.93
CA GLY A 181 -10.69 8.00 -12.37
C GLY A 181 -10.60 7.40 -10.96
N PHE A 182 -9.58 7.78 -10.19
CA PHE A 182 -9.35 7.30 -8.84
C PHE A 182 -9.26 8.43 -7.83
N VAL A 183 -9.47 8.12 -6.54
CA VAL A 183 -9.44 9.07 -5.44
C VAL A 183 -8.58 8.54 -4.29
N ASP A 184 -7.74 9.40 -3.72
CA ASP A 184 -7.07 9.19 -2.43
C ASP A 184 -8.11 9.33 -1.32
N SER A 185 -8.50 8.22 -0.71
CA SER A 185 -9.58 8.18 0.28
C SER A 185 -9.32 9.05 1.50
N PHE A 186 -8.06 9.12 1.95
CA PHE A 186 -7.70 9.93 3.11
C PHE A 186 -7.81 11.42 2.79
N ARG A 187 -7.28 11.88 1.65
CA ARG A 187 -7.37 13.29 1.23
C ARG A 187 -8.77 13.71 0.84
N TYR A 188 -9.57 12.80 0.33
CA TYR A 188 -11.00 13.06 0.08
C TYR A 188 -11.74 13.46 1.37
N LEU A 189 -11.49 12.76 2.48
CA LEU A 189 -12.13 13.07 3.77
C LEU A 189 -11.39 14.17 4.55
N ASN A 190 -10.08 14.29 4.39
CA ASN A 190 -9.21 15.17 5.19
C ASN A 190 -8.31 16.04 4.29
N PRO A 191 -8.88 16.93 3.46
CA PRO A 191 -8.13 17.64 2.42
C PRO A 191 -7.00 18.52 2.94
N GLU A 192 -7.15 19.08 4.15
CA GLU A 192 -6.20 20.04 4.73
C GLU A 192 -5.48 19.54 5.99
N LEU A 193 -5.67 18.26 6.37
CA LEU A 193 -5.06 17.73 7.59
C LEU A 193 -3.56 17.49 7.41
N ALA A 194 -2.75 18.36 7.99
CA ALA A 194 -1.30 18.23 8.03
C ALA A 194 -0.84 17.27 9.14
N GLY A 195 0.40 16.76 9.03
CA GLY A 195 0.98 15.87 10.05
C GLY A 195 0.40 14.45 10.05
N ALA A 196 -0.32 14.09 9.00
CA ALA A 196 -0.87 12.77 8.80
C ALA A 196 0.14 11.90 8.05
N TYR A 197 1.03 11.26 8.78
CA TYR A 197 2.12 10.46 8.22
C TYR A 197 1.92 8.98 8.48
N THR A 198 2.48 8.15 7.59
CA THR A 198 2.40 6.68 7.66
C THR A 198 3.75 6.01 7.78
N TRP A 199 4.83 6.72 7.44
CA TRP A 199 6.20 6.23 7.48
C TRP A 199 7.17 7.23 8.12
N TRP A 200 8.18 6.70 8.86
CA TRP A 200 9.25 7.46 9.51
C TRP A 200 10.56 6.70 9.36
N SER A 201 11.59 7.38 8.86
CA SER A 201 12.94 6.79 8.82
C SER A 201 13.38 6.32 10.22
N TYR A 202 14.06 5.18 10.29
CA TYR A 202 14.72 4.75 11.54
C TYR A 202 15.84 5.70 11.99
N ARG A 203 16.31 6.57 11.10
CA ARG A 203 17.40 7.51 11.39
C ARG A 203 16.89 8.73 12.13
N PHE A 204 17.77 9.31 12.96
CA PHE A 204 17.57 10.62 13.62
C PHE A 204 16.33 10.70 14.51
N LYS A 205 15.82 9.56 15.01
CA LYS A 205 14.59 9.51 15.83
C LYS A 205 13.40 10.18 15.13
N ALA A 206 13.27 9.93 13.83
CA ALA A 206 12.27 10.61 13.01
C ALA A 206 10.85 10.40 13.52
N ARG A 207 10.51 9.19 14.01
CA ARG A 207 9.16 8.90 14.54
C ARG A 207 8.88 9.64 15.85
N GLU A 208 9.86 9.74 16.76
CA GLU A 208 9.73 10.51 18.00
C GLU A 208 9.51 12.00 17.73
N LYS A 209 10.15 12.55 16.69
CA LYS A 209 10.05 13.95 16.25
C LYS A 209 8.88 14.21 15.31
N ASP A 210 8.15 13.17 14.97
CA ASP A 210 7.10 13.20 13.96
C ASP A 210 7.56 13.79 12.61
N ALA A 211 8.79 13.47 12.21
CA ALA A 211 9.33 13.84 10.90
C ALA A 211 9.04 12.73 9.88
N GLY A 212 7.76 12.58 9.55
CA GLY A 212 7.24 11.50 8.73
C GLY A 212 6.79 11.91 7.34
N TRP A 213 6.38 10.89 6.58
CA TRP A 213 5.83 10.97 5.24
C TRP A 213 4.55 10.15 5.18
N ARG A 214 3.56 10.58 4.40
CA ARG A 214 2.40 9.77 4.05
C ARG A 214 2.65 9.14 2.67
N ILE A 215 2.95 7.88 2.66
CA ILE A 215 3.31 7.11 1.46
C ILE A 215 2.49 5.82 1.31
N ASP A 216 1.68 5.50 2.30
CA ASP A 216 0.71 4.40 2.26
C ASP A 216 -0.68 4.97 2.03
N TYR A 217 -1.44 4.34 1.14
CA TYR A 217 -2.71 4.87 0.66
C TYR A 217 -3.77 3.77 0.56
N PHE A 218 -5.03 4.18 0.63
CA PHE A 218 -6.16 3.52 0.00
C PHE A 218 -6.64 4.39 -1.14
N VAL A 219 -6.42 3.95 -2.37
CA VAL A 219 -6.94 4.57 -3.59
C VAL A 219 -8.18 3.80 -4.03
N VAL A 220 -9.26 4.51 -4.34
CA VAL A 220 -10.57 3.92 -4.65
C VAL A 220 -11.07 4.49 -5.98
N SER A 221 -11.74 3.68 -6.79
CA SER A 221 -12.44 4.17 -7.98
C SER A 221 -13.34 5.35 -7.65
N GLU A 222 -13.25 6.45 -8.42
CA GLU A 222 -13.98 7.68 -8.13
C GLU A 222 -15.48 7.47 -8.01
N ARG A 223 -16.05 6.57 -8.82
CA ARG A 223 -17.48 6.21 -8.77
C ARG A 223 -17.91 5.55 -7.45
N TRP A 224 -16.97 5.13 -6.59
CA TRP A 224 -17.23 4.58 -5.27
C TRP A 224 -16.85 5.53 -4.11
N LYS A 225 -16.41 6.75 -4.39
CA LYS A 225 -15.98 7.71 -3.36
C LYS A 225 -17.06 7.99 -2.30
N GLU A 226 -18.33 8.02 -2.68
CA GLU A 226 -19.46 8.24 -1.76
C GLU A 226 -19.70 7.05 -0.80
N LYS A 227 -19.07 5.89 -1.05
CA LYS A 227 -19.08 4.75 -0.15
C LYS A 227 -17.98 4.82 0.90
N ILE A 228 -17.01 5.72 0.76
CA ILE A 228 -15.97 5.94 1.76
C ILE A 228 -16.60 6.55 3.01
N GLU A 229 -16.51 5.84 4.13
CA GLU A 229 -17.08 6.26 5.41
C GLU A 229 -16.01 6.85 6.33
N ASP A 230 -14.83 6.21 6.40
CA ASP A 230 -13.71 6.68 7.21
C ASP A 230 -12.37 6.22 6.61
N ALA A 231 -11.31 7.01 6.82
CA ALA A 231 -9.95 6.72 6.43
C ALA A 231 -9.01 7.00 7.61
N ILE A 232 -8.38 5.95 8.13
CA ILE A 232 -7.70 5.94 9.42
C ILE A 232 -6.20 5.74 9.23
N ILE A 233 -5.39 6.48 9.99
CA ILE A 233 -3.95 6.24 10.13
C ILE A 233 -3.69 5.80 11.58
N TYR A 234 -3.25 4.56 11.78
CA TYR A 234 -2.98 3.99 13.11
C TYR A 234 -1.57 4.36 13.59
N LYS A 235 -1.32 5.66 13.72
CA LYS A 235 0.00 6.26 13.96
C LYS A 235 0.75 5.71 15.18
N THR A 236 0.01 5.26 16.20
CA THR A 236 0.57 4.74 17.45
C THR A 236 0.96 3.26 17.39
N VAL A 237 0.52 2.54 16.36
CA VAL A 237 0.86 1.12 16.19
C VAL A 237 2.31 0.99 15.76
N MET A 238 3.05 0.19 16.53
CA MET A 238 4.48 -0.04 16.35
C MET A 238 4.72 -1.42 15.73
N GLY A 239 5.94 -1.68 15.25
CA GLY A 239 6.32 -2.99 14.68
C GLY A 239 7.07 -2.88 13.36
N SER A 240 6.81 -1.81 12.62
CA SER A 240 7.47 -1.44 11.37
C SER A 240 7.87 0.03 11.40
N ASP A 241 8.65 0.51 10.44
CA ASP A 241 8.86 1.94 10.16
C ASP A 241 7.66 2.60 9.49
N HIS A 242 6.70 1.80 9.01
CA HIS A 242 5.35 2.25 8.66
C HIS A 242 4.38 1.97 9.81
N CYS A 243 3.30 2.73 9.89
CA CYS A 243 2.11 2.36 10.66
C CYS A 243 1.02 1.81 9.72
N PRO A 244 0.06 1.03 10.27
CA PRO A 244 -1.09 0.58 9.47
C PRO A 244 -1.98 1.75 9.07
N ILE A 245 -2.67 1.57 7.95
CA ILE A 245 -3.79 2.42 7.54
C ILE A 245 -5.06 1.61 7.41
N GLY A 246 -6.20 2.23 7.59
CA GLY A 246 -7.52 1.61 7.51
C GLY A 246 -8.46 2.38 6.62
N LEU A 247 -9.37 1.66 5.98
CA LEU A 247 -10.48 2.20 5.21
C LEU A 247 -11.78 1.56 5.68
N GLN A 248 -12.78 2.37 6.00
CA GLN A 248 -14.13 1.92 6.26
C GLN A 248 -14.99 2.26 5.04
N MET A 249 -15.64 1.24 4.48
CA MET A 249 -16.59 1.38 3.37
C MET A 249 -18.01 1.01 3.83
N LYS A 250 -18.99 1.75 3.35
CA LYS A 250 -20.43 1.46 3.53
C LYS A 250 -20.81 0.11 2.95
#